data_070ff1d469e579db7258662cf69409c8
#
_entry.id   070ff1d469e579db7258662cf69409c8
#
_cell.length_a   1.000
_cell.length_b   1.000
_cell.length_c   1.000
_cell.angle_alpha   90.00
_cell.angle_beta   90.00
_cell.angle_gamma   90.00
#
_symmetry.space_group_name_H-M   'P 1'
#
loop_
_entity.id
_entity.type
_entity.pdbx_description
1 polymer ?
#
loop_
_entity_poly.entity_id
_entity_poly.type
_entity_poly.pdbx_seq_one_letter_code
_entity_poly.pdbx_strand_id
1 'polypeptide(L)'
;AYIVGPQTTASMLARLAGGPKSITSELNLVELAEQADLYDAFCKSGLWNKTLQTYAVMDQDHPFTSVRVREMLKWTKSEEYQAMTKNHPVCPGCHRAIDGSWKFCQHCGRKL
;
A
#
# COMPACT_ATOMS: atom_id res chain seq x y z
N ALA A 1 -3.07 4.52 -5.03
CA ALA A 1 -3.48 3.11 -5.23
C ALA A 1 -4.48 2.98 -6.38
N TYR A 2 -5.51 3.83 -6.41
CA TYR A 2 -6.58 3.73 -7.43
C TYR A 2 -6.06 3.88 -8.87
N ILE A 3 -5.23 4.90 -9.13
CA ILE A 3 -4.75 5.20 -10.51
C ILE A 3 -3.63 4.26 -10.96
N VAL A 4 -2.68 3.97 -10.09
CA VAL A 4 -1.45 3.23 -10.42
C VAL A 4 -1.46 1.78 -9.96
N GLY A 5 -2.51 1.37 -9.25
CA GLY A 5 -2.66 0.05 -8.65
C GLY A 5 -2.02 -0.08 -7.26
N PRO A 6 -2.52 -1.04 -6.46
CA PRO A 6 -2.11 -1.21 -5.07
C PRO A 6 -0.65 -1.63 -4.93
N GLN A 7 -0.16 -2.53 -5.77
CA GLN A 7 1.23 -3.02 -5.71
C GLN A 7 2.24 -1.91 -5.99
N THR A 8 1.96 -1.07 -6.99
CA THR A 8 2.82 0.07 -7.31
C THR A 8 2.86 1.07 -6.16
N THR A 9 1.71 1.36 -5.56
CA THR A 9 1.62 2.27 -4.40
C THR A 9 2.38 1.71 -3.19
N ALA A 10 2.23 0.43 -2.88
CA ALA A 10 2.96 -0.23 -1.80
C ALA A 10 4.48 -0.22 -2.04
N SER A 11 4.92 -0.50 -3.27
CA SER A 11 6.34 -0.44 -3.64
C SER A 11 6.91 0.98 -3.52
N MET A 12 6.14 2.01 -3.87
CA MET A 12 6.55 3.41 -3.67
C MET A 12 6.71 3.73 -2.18
N LEU A 13 5.76 3.33 -1.33
CA LEU A 13 5.85 3.52 0.11
C LEU A 13 7.06 2.78 0.71
N ALA A 14 7.30 1.54 0.28
CA ALA A 14 8.46 0.76 0.72
C ALA A 14 9.79 1.44 0.35
N ARG A 15 9.89 2.02 -0.86
CA ARG A 15 11.08 2.78 -1.29
C ARG A 15 11.32 4.04 -0.46
N LEU A 16 10.26 4.72 -0.05
CA LEU A 16 10.39 5.89 0.82
C LEU A 16 10.98 5.52 2.19
N ALA A 17 10.75 4.29 2.66
CA ALA A 17 11.29 3.82 3.93
C ALA A 17 12.67 3.18 3.84
N GLY A 18 12.96 2.49 2.75
CA GLY A 18 14.01 1.47 2.72
C GLY A 18 15.20 1.73 1.79
N GLY A 19 15.24 2.85 1.08
CA GLY A 19 16.44 3.18 0.29
C GLY A 19 16.43 2.69 -1.17
N PRO A 20 17.59 2.32 -1.75
CA PRO A 20 17.77 2.15 -3.17
C PRO A 20 16.97 0.99 -3.77
N LYS A 21 16.68 1.08 -5.07
CA LYS A 21 15.87 0.11 -5.83
C LYS A 21 16.41 -1.33 -5.74
N SER A 22 17.73 -1.48 -5.64
CA SER A 22 18.38 -2.80 -5.52
C SER A 22 17.97 -3.57 -4.27
N ILE A 23 17.69 -2.87 -3.18
CA ILE A 23 17.22 -3.48 -1.92
C ILE A 23 15.71 -3.64 -1.92
N THR A 24 14.98 -2.62 -2.38
CA THR A 24 13.52 -2.60 -2.31
C THR A 24 12.83 -3.43 -3.39
N SER A 25 13.55 -3.88 -4.44
CA SER A 25 13.00 -4.77 -5.47
C SER A 25 12.67 -6.18 -4.97
N GLU A 26 13.39 -6.66 -3.95
CA GLU A 26 13.22 -7.97 -3.34
C GLU A 26 12.32 -7.95 -2.09
N LEU A 27 11.84 -6.76 -1.71
CA LEU A 27 11.10 -6.57 -0.48
C LEU A 27 9.70 -7.16 -0.59
N ASN A 28 9.39 -8.11 0.30
CA ASN A 28 8.06 -8.69 0.42
C ASN A 28 7.13 -7.71 1.15
N LEU A 29 6.16 -7.15 0.40
CA LEU A 29 5.22 -6.16 0.93
C LEU A 29 4.28 -6.73 2.00
N VAL A 30 4.00 -8.03 1.94
CA VAL A 30 3.15 -8.72 2.93
C VAL A 30 3.92 -8.82 4.25
N GLU A 31 5.15 -9.29 4.21
CA GLU A 31 6.02 -9.36 5.40
C GLU A 31 6.26 -7.98 6.02
N LEU A 32 6.41 -6.94 5.19
CA LEU A 32 6.52 -5.57 5.68
C LEU A 32 5.24 -5.12 6.40
N ALA A 33 4.06 -5.51 5.92
CA ALA A 33 2.80 -5.22 6.57
C ALA A 33 2.63 -6.00 7.89
N GLU A 34 3.08 -7.26 7.94
CA GLU A 34 3.05 -8.10 9.15
C GLU A 34 3.94 -7.54 10.26
N GLN A 35 5.07 -6.90 9.91
CA GLN A 35 5.90 -6.18 10.89
C GLN A 35 5.12 -5.10 11.64
N ALA A 36 4.15 -4.44 10.99
CA ALA A 36 3.30 -3.46 11.66
C ALA A 36 2.35 -4.12 12.67
N ASP A 37 1.85 -5.32 12.38
CA ASP A 37 1.00 -6.05 13.31
C ASP A 37 1.80 -6.56 14.52
N LEU A 38 3.02 -7.02 14.30
CA LEU A 38 3.95 -7.41 15.40
C LEU A 38 4.31 -6.22 16.28
N TYR A 39 4.56 -5.06 15.69
CA TYR A 39 4.82 -3.83 16.44
C TYR A 39 3.62 -3.41 17.28
N ASP A 40 2.42 -3.43 16.71
CA ASP A 40 1.19 -3.12 17.42
C ASP A 40 0.94 -4.09 18.59
N ALA A 41 1.19 -5.39 18.39
CA ALA A 41 1.09 -6.41 19.44
C ALA A 41 2.10 -6.16 20.57
N PHE A 42 3.34 -5.83 20.23
CA PHE A 42 4.38 -5.48 21.20
C PHE A 42 3.98 -4.25 22.02
N CYS A 43 3.48 -3.20 21.38
CA CYS A 43 3.03 -1.97 22.05
C CYS A 43 1.85 -2.19 22.99
N LYS A 44 0.98 -3.16 22.68
CA LYS A 44 -0.17 -3.52 23.53
C LYS A 44 0.22 -4.41 24.72
N SER A 45 1.39 -5.02 24.74
CA SER A 45 1.81 -6.00 25.74
C SER A 45 2.15 -5.42 27.12
N GLY A 46 2.20 -4.08 27.27
CA GLY A 46 2.46 -3.45 28.57
C GLY A 46 2.32 -1.93 28.58
N LEU A 47 2.01 -1.39 29.74
CA LEU A 47 1.88 0.07 29.98
C LEU A 47 3.17 0.83 29.62
N TRP A 48 4.32 0.26 29.93
CA TRP A 48 5.63 0.85 29.64
C TRP A 48 5.89 0.94 28.13
N ASN A 49 5.57 -0.12 27.39
CA ASN A 49 5.71 -0.15 25.94
C ASN A 49 4.80 0.88 25.27
N LYS A 50 3.58 1.05 25.79
CA LYS A 50 2.63 2.04 25.30
C LYS A 50 3.13 3.48 25.53
N THR A 51 3.75 3.74 26.68
CA THR A 51 4.33 5.06 27.00
C THR A 51 5.51 5.36 26.08
N LEU A 52 6.41 4.40 25.88
CA LEU A 52 7.55 4.53 24.96
C LEU A 52 7.11 4.74 23.52
N GLN A 53 6.06 4.03 23.08
CA GLN A 53 5.47 4.22 21.74
C GLN A 53 4.94 5.64 21.58
N THR A 54 4.17 6.12 22.56
CA THR A 54 3.62 7.49 22.52
C THR A 54 4.75 8.51 22.41
N TYR A 55 5.81 8.36 23.20
CA TYR A 55 6.97 9.24 23.16
C TYR A 55 7.72 9.17 21.81
N ALA A 56 7.92 7.97 21.28
CA ALA A 56 8.63 7.77 20.01
C ALA A 56 7.85 8.30 18.79
N VAL A 57 6.52 8.38 18.87
CA VAL A 57 5.66 8.84 17.78
C VAL A 57 5.28 10.31 17.92
N MET A 58 5.41 10.91 19.12
CA MET A 58 5.02 12.30 19.36
C MET A 58 5.74 13.33 18.48
N ASP A 59 6.95 13.01 18.04
CA ASP A 59 7.80 13.89 17.21
C ASP A 59 7.83 13.48 15.74
N GLN A 60 7.00 12.51 15.34
CA GLN A 60 6.95 12.02 13.96
C GLN A 60 5.67 12.49 13.28
N ASP A 61 5.83 13.35 12.28
CA ASP A 61 4.72 13.84 11.44
C ASP A 61 4.08 12.75 10.57
N HIS A 62 4.72 11.58 10.46
CA HIS A 62 4.25 10.51 9.58
C HIS A 62 4.24 9.14 10.27
N PRO A 63 3.16 8.34 10.11
CA PRO A 63 3.14 6.95 10.59
C PRO A 63 4.23 6.12 9.89
N PHE A 64 4.73 5.10 10.59
CA PHE A 64 5.72 4.16 10.03
C PHE A 64 5.26 3.60 8.67
N THR A 65 6.20 3.44 7.75
CA THR A 65 5.88 2.99 6.39
C THR A 65 5.24 1.61 6.36
N SER A 66 5.64 0.70 7.25
CA SER A 66 5.00 -0.62 7.41
C SER A 66 3.50 -0.49 7.75
N VAL A 67 3.13 0.44 8.62
CA VAL A 67 1.73 0.74 8.96
C VAL A 67 0.98 1.26 7.72
N ARG A 68 1.58 2.19 6.99
CA ARG A 68 0.97 2.74 5.77
C ARG A 68 0.75 1.68 4.68
N VAL A 69 1.72 0.78 4.49
CA VAL A 69 1.62 -0.35 3.57
C VAL A 69 0.50 -1.29 4.02
N ARG A 70 0.45 -1.66 5.29
CA ARG A 70 -0.61 -2.49 5.88
C ARG A 70 -2.00 -1.90 5.64
N GLU A 71 -2.21 -0.65 6.01
CA GLU A 71 -3.53 0.00 5.87
C GLU A 71 -3.93 0.12 4.39
N MET A 72 -2.98 0.40 3.51
CA MET A 72 -3.24 0.42 2.06
C MET A 72 -3.63 -0.98 1.54
N LEU A 73 -2.96 -2.05 1.98
CA LEU A 73 -3.31 -3.42 1.59
C LEU A 73 -4.68 -3.85 2.17
N LYS A 74 -5.01 -3.42 3.39
CA LYS A 74 -6.36 -3.63 3.97
C LYS A 74 -7.42 -2.90 3.17
N TRP A 75 -7.19 -1.62 2.86
CA TRP A 75 -8.13 -0.84 2.09
C TRP A 75 -8.41 -1.42 0.70
N THR A 76 -7.41 -1.99 0.01
CA THR A 76 -7.62 -2.63 -1.30
C THR A 76 -8.51 -3.87 -1.24
N LYS A 77 -8.70 -4.45 -0.05
CA LYS A 77 -9.63 -5.57 0.18
C LYS A 77 -11.03 -5.09 0.59
N SER A 78 -11.20 -3.80 0.86
CA SER A 78 -12.49 -3.25 1.30
C SER A 78 -13.52 -3.23 0.17
N GLU A 79 -14.78 -3.25 0.55
CA GLU A 79 -15.90 -3.20 -0.40
C GLU A 79 -15.92 -1.89 -1.18
N GLU A 80 -15.54 -0.79 -0.54
CA GLU A 80 -15.47 0.53 -1.17
C GLU A 80 -14.45 0.55 -2.32
N TYR A 81 -13.24 -0.01 -2.08
CA TYR A 81 -12.23 -0.09 -3.13
C TYR A 81 -12.69 -0.99 -4.28
N GLN A 82 -13.29 -2.13 -3.97
CA GLN A 82 -13.82 -3.05 -4.97
C GLN A 82 -14.96 -2.42 -5.78
N ALA A 83 -15.85 -1.66 -5.14
CA ALA A 83 -16.92 -0.94 -5.83
C ALA A 83 -16.36 0.12 -6.79
N MET A 84 -15.36 0.88 -6.34
CA MET A 84 -14.69 1.87 -7.20
C MET A 84 -13.98 1.23 -8.40
N THR A 85 -13.32 0.09 -8.20
CA THR A 85 -12.61 -0.60 -9.30
C THR A 85 -13.55 -1.32 -10.26
N LYS A 86 -14.73 -1.77 -9.81
CA LYS A 86 -15.76 -2.31 -10.70
C LYS A 86 -16.34 -1.25 -11.64
N ASN A 87 -16.53 -0.03 -11.13
CA ASN A 87 -17.05 1.08 -11.94
C ASN A 87 -15.99 1.68 -12.88
N HIS A 88 -14.72 1.45 -12.60
CA HIS A 88 -13.60 1.92 -13.41
C HIS A 88 -12.61 0.77 -13.62
N PRO A 89 -12.85 -0.08 -14.61
CA PRO A 89 -11.98 -1.20 -14.90
C PRO A 89 -10.54 -0.73 -15.18
N VAL A 90 -9.57 -1.57 -14.83
CA VAL A 90 -8.15 -1.29 -15.09
C VAL A 90 -7.67 -2.11 -16.29
N CYS A 91 -6.80 -1.53 -17.08
CA CYS A 91 -6.18 -2.22 -18.20
C CYS A 91 -5.32 -3.41 -17.70
N PRO A 92 -5.51 -4.64 -18.21
CA PRO A 92 -4.72 -5.79 -17.80
C PRO A 92 -3.25 -5.73 -18.25
N GLY A 93 -2.91 -4.77 -19.11
CA GLY A 93 -1.54 -4.61 -19.61
C GLY A 93 -0.71 -3.56 -18.88
N CYS A 94 -1.28 -2.39 -18.60
CA CYS A 94 -0.57 -1.29 -17.97
C CYS A 94 -1.14 -0.89 -16.60
N HIS A 95 -2.19 -1.56 -16.13
CA HIS A 95 -2.86 -1.36 -14.85
C HIS A 95 -3.38 0.08 -14.61
N ARG A 96 -3.53 0.89 -15.67
CA ARG A 96 -4.14 2.21 -15.60
C ARG A 96 -5.65 2.09 -15.70
N ALA A 97 -6.35 3.02 -15.06
CA ALA A 97 -7.80 3.13 -15.15
C ALA A 97 -8.21 3.33 -16.62
N ILE A 98 -9.22 2.61 -17.03
CA ILE A 98 -9.79 2.66 -18.38
C ILE A 98 -11.29 2.90 -18.29
N ASP A 99 -11.87 3.45 -19.33
CA ASP A 99 -13.31 3.49 -19.49
C ASP A 99 -13.79 2.14 -20.07
N GLY A 100 -14.86 1.59 -19.51
CA GLY A 100 -15.43 0.33 -19.95
C GLY A 100 -15.96 0.34 -21.40
N SER A 101 -16.08 1.53 -22.02
CA SER A 101 -16.48 1.71 -23.42
C SER A 101 -15.31 1.58 -24.41
N TRP A 102 -14.06 1.57 -23.93
CA TRP A 102 -12.89 1.54 -24.79
C TRP A 102 -12.64 0.14 -25.36
N LYS A 103 -12.41 0.05 -26.64
CA LYS A 103 -12.00 -1.19 -27.33
C LYS A 103 -10.50 -1.46 -27.20
N PHE A 104 -9.72 -0.42 -26.97
CA PHE A 104 -8.27 -0.46 -26.81
C PHE A 104 -7.86 0.48 -25.70
N CYS A 105 -6.86 0.10 -24.91
CA CYS A 105 -6.29 0.95 -23.91
C CYS A 105 -5.56 2.15 -24.56
N GLN A 106 -5.99 3.36 -24.24
CA GLN A 106 -5.37 4.59 -24.77
C GLN A 106 -3.95 4.83 -24.23
N HIS A 107 -3.53 4.10 -23.19
CA HIS A 107 -2.21 4.27 -22.58
C HIS A 107 -1.17 3.29 -23.10
N CYS A 108 -1.53 2.06 -23.46
CA CYS A 108 -0.59 1.03 -23.90
C CYS A 108 -0.98 0.33 -25.21
N GLY A 109 -2.12 0.71 -25.80
CA GLY A 109 -2.60 0.16 -27.08
C GLY A 109 -3.17 -1.26 -27.00
N ARG A 110 -3.18 -1.91 -25.81
CA ARG A 110 -3.70 -3.27 -25.68
C ARG A 110 -5.20 -3.29 -25.94
N LYS A 111 -5.66 -4.31 -26.67
CA LYS A 111 -7.09 -4.60 -26.85
C LYS A 111 -7.68 -5.02 -25.50
N LEU A 112 -8.85 -4.46 -25.16
CA LEU A 112 -9.59 -4.67 -23.91
C LEU A 112 -10.71 -5.69 -24.10
#